data_f3cb9ccc6bf9df4067dab9275b3168b2
#
_entry.id   f3cb9ccc6bf9df4067dab9275b3168b2
#
_cell.length_a   1.000
_cell.length_b   1.000
_cell.length_c   1.000
_cell.angle_alpha   90.00
_cell.angle_beta   90.00
_cell.angle_gamma   90.00
#
_symmetry.space_group_name_H-M   'P 1'
#
loop_
_entity.id
_entity.type
_entity.pdbx_description
1 polymer ?
#
loop_
_entity_poly.entity_id
_entity_poly.type
_entity_poly.pdbx_seq_one_letter_code
_entity_poly.pdbx_strand_id
1 'polypeptide(L)'
;MYNNIQTHYERKEKMDLNQLRNDIDKLDKEILSAFEKRMDLCRQVALYKKENNLPIFQEGREKEIIKKVRDRSPEHLKDGSAALFTEIMDISKCLQQQELLKEKDFIRPLPLNMNCTGKIGCQGTSGSNSEAAARKLFSENEIVFYQEFEDVFEAVEKGDIQFGIIPIHNSTAGSVTQNYDLMRKYNVFIAKTVKVEITNCLAVKKGSKIENIKKVYSHPQALKQCSGFLKKSGFEPVESKNTATAAKYVSESGFDCGAICSESCAKLYDMEIIESNISNVIPNFTRFICISKDFLISDDANTI
;
A
#
# COMPACT_ATOMS: atom_id res chain seq x y z
N MET A 1 54.80 -15.58 -39.24
CA MET A 1 54.27 -15.85 -37.89
C MET A 1 52.98 -15.08 -37.66
N TYR A 2 51.95 -15.36 -38.43
CA TYR A 2 50.61 -14.83 -38.26
C TYR A 2 49.66 -15.92 -38.70
N ASN A 3 49.40 -16.89 -37.85
CA ASN A 3 48.32 -17.87 -37.99
C ASN A 3 48.29 -18.64 -36.67
N ASN A 4 47.38 -18.28 -35.75
CA ASN A 4 46.82 -19.09 -34.68
C ASN A 4 46.10 -18.26 -33.61
N ILE A 5 45.21 -17.34 -33.99
CA ILE A 5 44.23 -16.73 -33.06
C ILE A 5 42.85 -16.78 -33.73
N GLN A 6 42.48 -17.94 -34.23
CA GLN A 6 41.14 -18.05 -34.86
C GLN A 6 40.57 -19.47 -34.69
N THR A 7 40.47 -19.97 -33.46
CA THR A 7 39.68 -21.17 -33.15
C THR A 7 39.35 -21.24 -31.67
N HIS A 8 38.58 -20.30 -31.15
CA HIS A 8 37.80 -20.48 -29.93
C HIS A 8 36.59 -19.55 -29.87
N TYR A 9 35.90 -19.36 -30.99
CA TYR A 9 34.48 -19.03 -30.96
C TYR A 9 33.72 -20.33 -31.09
N GLU A 10 33.61 -21.07 -29.98
CA GLU A 10 32.67 -22.17 -29.87
C GLU A 10 31.29 -21.65 -30.27
N ARG A 11 30.65 -22.41 -31.17
CA ARG A 11 29.26 -22.19 -31.61
C ARG A 11 28.37 -21.96 -30.38
N LYS A 12 27.99 -20.71 -30.11
CA LYS A 12 26.77 -20.46 -29.38
C LYS A 12 25.66 -21.04 -30.25
N GLU A 13 25.18 -22.23 -29.90
CA GLU A 13 23.89 -22.70 -30.41
C GLU A 13 22.92 -21.55 -30.34
N LYS A 14 22.30 -21.24 -31.46
CA LYS A 14 21.29 -20.19 -31.52
C LYS A 14 20.20 -20.60 -30.54
N MET A 15 20.17 -20.03 -29.34
CA MET A 15 19.13 -20.30 -28.35
C MET A 15 17.79 -19.97 -28.98
N ASP A 16 16.94 -20.99 -29.20
CA ASP A 16 15.58 -20.82 -29.67
C ASP A 16 14.73 -20.29 -28.53
N LEU A 17 14.18 -19.09 -28.70
CA LEU A 17 13.32 -18.45 -27.71
C LEU A 17 12.10 -19.32 -27.34
N ASN A 18 11.56 -20.08 -28.30
CA ASN A 18 10.44 -20.97 -28.06
C ASN A 18 10.88 -22.17 -27.20
N GLN A 19 12.08 -22.70 -27.44
CA GLN A 19 12.63 -23.77 -26.60
C GLN A 19 12.84 -23.28 -25.14
N LEU A 20 13.38 -22.08 -24.95
CA LEU A 20 13.54 -21.49 -23.62
C LEU A 20 12.20 -21.29 -22.90
N ARG A 21 11.18 -20.81 -23.60
CA ARG A 21 9.82 -20.67 -23.04
C ARG A 21 9.24 -22.03 -22.64
N ASN A 22 9.36 -23.05 -23.50
CA ASN A 22 8.90 -24.40 -23.18
C ASN A 22 9.60 -24.98 -21.97
N ASP A 23 10.89 -24.69 -21.78
CA ASP A 23 11.63 -25.16 -20.62
C ASP A 23 11.24 -24.40 -19.36
N ILE A 24 10.95 -23.08 -19.43
CA ILE A 24 10.36 -22.30 -18.34
C ILE A 24 9.00 -22.88 -17.96
N ASP A 25 8.10 -23.16 -18.94
CA ASP A 25 6.78 -23.74 -18.67
C ASP A 25 6.84 -25.10 -17.95
N LYS A 26 7.88 -25.90 -18.20
CA LYS A 26 8.11 -27.14 -17.45
C LYS A 26 8.49 -26.86 -15.99
N LEU A 27 9.43 -25.94 -15.79
CA LEU A 27 9.88 -25.55 -14.45
C LEU A 27 8.72 -24.92 -13.64
N ASP A 28 7.88 -24.11 -14.28
CA ASP A 28 6.69 -23.52 -13.64
C ASP A 28 5.72 -24.61 -13.14
N LYS A 29 5.51 -25.67 -13.91
CA LYS A 29 4.71 -26.83 -13.48
C LYS A 29 5.33 -27.55 -12.29
N GLU A 30 6.67 -27.70 -12.27
CA GLU A 30 7.38 -28.31 -11.14
C GLU A 30 7.26 -27.45 -9.88
N ILE A 31 7.44 -26.13 -10.01
CA ILE A 31 7.28 -25.15 -8.92
C ILE A 31 5.85 -25.22 -8.36
N LEU A 32 4.83 -25.18 -9.23
CA LEU A 32 3.42 -25.28 -8.82
C LEU A 32 3.15 -26.58 -8.06
N SER A 33 3.59 -27.73 -8.61
CA SER A 33 3.43 -29.04 -7.95
C SER A 33 4.14 -29.10 -6.59
N ALA A 34 5.34 -28.56 -6.49
CA ALA A 34 6.08 -28.51 -5.22
C ALA A 34 5.37 -27.59 -4.20
N PHE A 35 4.84 -26.45 -4.66
CA PHE A 35 4.09 -25.53 -3.85
C PHE A 35 2.81 -26.17 -3.31
N GLU A 36 1.99 -26.83 -4.14
CA GLU A 36 0.77 -27.53 -3.74
C GLU A 36 1.06 -28.59 -2.66
N LYS A 37 2.06 -29.45 -2.89
CA LYS A 37 2.49 -30.47 -1.92
C LYS A 37 2.91 -29.84 -0.59
N ARG A 38 3.63 -28.70 -0.65
CA ARG A 38 4.03 -27.99 0.55
C ARG A 38 2.83 -27.42 1.31
N MET A 39 1.84 -26.89 0.61
CA MET A 39 0.60 -26.38 1.23
C MET A 39 -0.21 -27.48 1.90
N ASP A 40 -0.31 -28.67 1.29
CA ASP A 40 -0.95 -29.83 1.91
C ASP A 40 -0.26 -30.26 3.20
N LEU A 41 1.07 -30.29 3.23
CA LEU A 41 1.83 -30.57 4.45
C LEU A 41 1.60 -29.48 5.53
N CYS A 42 1.48 -28.21 5.13
CA CYS A 42 1.18 -27.11 6.05
C CYS A 42 -0.21 -27.26 6.70
N ARG A 43 -1.20 -27.76 5.96
CA ARG A 43 -2.53 -28.09 6.53
C ARG A 43 -2.43 -29.20 7.58
N GLN A 44 -1.66 -30.26 7.29
CA GLN A 44 -1.43 -31.33 8.27
C GLN A 44 -0.71 -30.81 9.53
N VAL A 45 0.26 -29.90 9.37
CA VAL A 45 0.93 -29.23 10.49
C VAL A 45 -0.07 -28.40 11.30
N ALA A 46 -1.06 -27.73 10.66
CA ALA A 46 -2.09 -26.98 11.37
C ALA A 46 -2.93 -27.91 12.27
N LEU A 47 -3.37 -29.04 11.75
CA LEU A 47 -4.12 -30.04 12.53
C LEU A 47 -3.31 -30.56 13.72
N TYR A 48 -2.07 -30.93 13.49
CA TYR A 48 -1.17 -31.37 14.58
C TYR A 48 -1.00 -30.28 15.65
N LYS A 49 -0.80 -29.02 15.26
CA LYS A 49 -0.67 -27.90 16.20
C LYS A 49 -1.95 -27.69 17.02
N LYS A 50 -3.11 -27.83 16.37
CA LYS A 50 -4.42 -27.76 17.04
C LYS A 50 -4.57 -28.82 18.11
N GLU A 51 -4.30 -30.08 17.77
CA GLU A 51 -4.39 -31.22 18.69
C GLU A 51 -3.45 -31.10 19.90
N ASN A 52 -2.30 -30.42 19.71
CA ASN A 52 -1.27 -30.25 20.73
C ASN A 52 -1.27 -28.84 21.37
N ASN A 53 -2.27 -27.99 21.11
CA ASN A 53 -2.38 -26.60 21.60
C ASN A 53 -1.12 -25.75 21.33
N LEU A 54 -0.49 -25.93 20.17
CA LEU A 54 0.70 -25.18 19.76
C LEU A 54 0.33 -23.94 18.95
N PRO A 55 1.08 -22.82 19.09
CA PRO A 55 0.83 -21.61 18.29
C PRO A 55 1.14 -21.85 16.82
N ILE A 56 0.34 -21.23 15.93
CA ILE A 56 0.59 -21.28 14.47
C ILE A 56 1.91 -20.59 14.15
N PHE A 57 2.11 -19.39 14.67
CA PHE A 57 3.29 -18.60 14.44
C PHE A 57 4.47 -19.08 15.28
N GLN A 58 5.61 -19.33 14.64
CA GLN A 58 6.86 -19.72 15.26
C GLN A 58 8.00 -18.91 14.62
N GLU A 59 8.25 -17.72 15.12
CA GLU A 59 9.23 -16.76 14.57
C GLU A 59 10.64 -17.37 14.37
N GLY A 60 11.09 -18.19 15.29
CA GLY A 60 12.39 -18.87 15.20
C GLY A 60 12.49 -19.77 13.99
N ARG A 61 11.41 -20.50 13.65
CA ARG A 61 11.37 -21.40 12.49
C ARG A 61 11.38 -20.66 11.17
N GLU A 62 10.70 -19.53 11.08
CA GLU A 62 10.69 -18.69 9.87
C GLU A 62 12.09 -18.13 9.57
N LYS A 63 12.75 -17.58 10.59
CA LYS A 63 14.13 -17.09 10.48
C LYS A 63 15.11 -18.19 10.03
N GLU A 64 14.95 -19.39 10.58
CA GLU A 64 15.76 -20.56 10.19
C GLU A 64 15.56 -20.92 8.70
N ILE A 65 14.31 -20.94 8.23
CA ILE A 65 14.00 -21.25 6.82
C ILE A 65 14.62 -20.19 5.90
N ILE A 66 14.43 -18.91 6.18
CA ILE A 66 15.00 -17.83 5.35
C ILE A 66 16.52 -17.90 5.33
N LYS A 67 17.16 -18.18 6.47
CA LYS A 67 18.61 -18.37 6.52
C LYS A 67 19.05 -19.53 5.61
N LYS A 68 18.41 -20.70 5.72
CA LYS A 68 18.73 -21.88 4.89
C LYS A 68 18.54 -21.60 3.40
N VAL A 69 17.49 -20.83 3.04
CA VAL A 69 17.24 -20.45 1.65
C VAL A 69 18.36 -19.55 1.14
N ARG A 70 18.75 -18.52 1.89
CA ARG A 70 19.85 -17.63 1.54
C ARG A 70 21.18 -18.39 1.38
N ASP A 71 21.48 -19.29 2.31
CA ASP A 71 22.73 -20.06 2.31
C ASP A 71 22.84 -21.03 1.10
N ARG A 72 21.70 -21.48 0.56
CA ARG A 72 21.64 -22.38 -0.62
C ARG A 72 21.51 -21.63 -1.94
N SER A 73 21.17 -20.36 -1.92
CA SER A 73 20.96 -19.57 -3.14
C SER A 73 22.26 -18.95 -3.65
N PRO A 74 22.48 -18.91 -4.98
CA PRO A 74 23.55 -18.11 -5.58
C PRO A 74 23.45 -16.64 -5.14
N GLU A 75 24.60 -15.95 -5.06
CA GLU A 75 24.68 -14.58 -4.52
C GLU A 75 23.66 -13.62 -5.13
N HIS A 76 23.54 -13.63 -6.46
CA HIS A 76 22.63 -12.76 -7.22
C HIS A 76 21.14 -13.09 -7.06
N LEU A 77 20.78 -14.24 -6.46
CA LEU A 77 19.39 -14.67 -6.23
C LEU A 77 19.00 -14.69 -4.75
N LYS A 78 19.91 -14.43 -3.81
CA LYS A 78 19.65 -14.56 -2.36
C LYS A 78 18.43 -13.77 -1.90
N ASP A 79 18.30 -12.52 -2.32
CA ASP A 79 17.20 -11.66 -1.90
C ASP A 79 15.87 -12.05 -2.57
N GLY A 80 15.91 -12.41 -3.85
CA GLY A 80 14.74 -12.92 -4.58
C GLY A 80 14.22 -14.23 -3.98
N SER A 81 15.12 -15.15 -3.68
CA SER A 81 14.76 -16.43 -3.04
C SER A 81 14.19 -16.22 -1.63
N ALA A 82 14.77 -15.33 -0.85
CA ALA A 82 14.24 -14.99 0.48
C ALA A 82 12.84 -14.37 0.40
N ALA A 83 12.61 -13.45 -0.53
CA ALA A 83 11.29 -12.84 -0.75
C ALA A 83 10.23 -13.89 -1.16
N LEU A 84 10.58 -14.78 -2.12
CA LEU A 84 9.70 -15.87 -2.54
C LEU A 84 9.30 -16.77 -1.37
N PHE A 85 10.26 -17.21 -0.55
CA PHE A 85 9.97 -18.09 0.58
C PHE A 85 9.22 -17.37 1.71
N THR A 86 9.40 -16.06 1.88
CA THR A 86 8.58 -15.26 2.81
C THR A 86 7.12 -15.29 2.37
N GLU A 87 6.84 -15.02 1.09
CA GLU A 87 5.47 -15.08 0.55
C GLU A 87 4.84 -16.47 0.68
N ILE A 88 5.59 -17.52 0.35
CA ILE A 88 5.13 -18.90 0.53
C ILE A 88 4.79 -19.20 2.00
N MET A 89 5.54 -18.67 2.97
CA MET A 89 5.24 -18.85 4.39
C MET A 89 4.01 -18.05 4.82
N ASP A 90 3.80 -16.86 4.28
CA ASP A 90 2.62 -16.04 4.57
C ASP A 90 1.35 -16.71 4.05
N ILE A 91 1.35 -17.22 2.83
CA ILE A 91 0.26 -18.04 2.27
C ILE A 91 0.00 -19.27 3.16
N SER A 92 1.06 -19.95 3.58
CA SER A 92 0.96 -21.11 4.46
C SER A 92 0.32 -20.79 5.82
N LYS A 93 0.63 -19.64 6.42
CA LYS A 93 0.00 -19.17 7.66
C LYS A 93 -1.51 -18.92 7.46
N CYS A 94 -1.87 -18.27 6.37
CA CYS A 94 -3.28 -18.04 6.04
C CYS A 94 -4.05 -19.36 5.91
N LEU A 95 -3.50 -20.35 5.17
CA LEU A 95 -4.13 -21.66 5.02
C LEU A 95 -4.24 -22.41 6.35
N GLN A 96 -3.21 -22.35 7.19
CA GLN A 96 -3.26 -22.95 8.53
C GLN A 96 -4.34 -22.31 9.41
N GLN A 97 -4.48 -20.98 9.37
CA GLN A 97 -5.55 -20.28 10.08
C GLN A 97 -6.92 -20.68 9.56
N GLN A 98 -7.13 -20.71 8.25
CA GLN A 98 -8.39 -21.16 7.64
C GLN A 98 -8.77 -22.58 8.08
N GLU A 99 -7.79 -23.51 8.11
CA GLU A 99 -8.04 -24.90 8.54
C GLU A 99 -8.50 -24.97 10.00
N LEU A 100 -7.88 -24.19 10.89
CA LEU A 100 -8.26 -24.14 12.31
C LEU A 100 -9.62 -23.47 12.51
N LEU A 101 -10.00 -22.62 11.61
CA LEU A 101 -11.23 -21.86 11.70
C LEU A 101 -12.47 -22.63 11.17
N LYS A 102 -12.33 -23.70 10.40
CA LYS A 102 -13.43 -24.48 9.81
C LYS A 102 -14.46 -25.04 10.79
N GLU A 103 -14.10 -25.17 12.07
CA GLU A 103 -14.96 -25.74 13.13
C GLU A 103 -15.51 -24.69 14.11
N LYS A 104 -15.18 -23.41 13.95
CA LYS A 104 -15.78 -22.36 14.78
C LYS A 104 -16.99 -21.77 14.06
N ASP A 105 -18.02 -21.40 14.80
CA ASP A 105 -19.16 -20.64 14.24
C ASP A 105 -18.65 -19.35 13.61
N PHE A 106 -18.44 -19.41 12.29
CA PHE A 106 -17.95 -18.28 11.54
C PHE A 106 -19.02 -17.22 11.39
N ILE A 107 -18.62 -15.99 11.60
CA ILE A 107 -19.31 -14.86 10.99
C ILE A 107 -19.26 -15.12 9.49
N ARG A 108 -20.38 -15.51 8.89
CA ARG A 108 -20.45 -15.70 7.43
C ARG A 108 -20.29 -14.37 6.74
N PRO A 109 -19.43 -14.28 5.72
CA PRO A 109 -19.31 -13.04 4.98
C PRO A 109 -20.65 -12.70 4.31
N LEU A 110 -21.00 -11.43 4.38
CA LEU A 110 -22.13 -10.88 3.61
C LEU A 110 -21.60 -10.31 2.29
N PRO A 111 -22.40 -10.30 1.23
CA PRO A 111 -21.97 -9.69 -0.02
C PRO A 111 -21.72 -8.19 0.15
N LEU A 112 -20.56 -7.73 -0.32
CA LEU A 112 -20.22 -6.32 -0.30
C LEU A 112 -21.02 -5.57 -1.37
N ASN A 113 -21.94 -4.72 -0.95
CA ASN A 113 -22.64 -3.80 -1.83
C ASN A 113 -21.97 -2.42 -1.79
N MET A 114 -21.27 -2.05 -2.85
CA MET A 114 -20.63 -0.73 -2.99
C MET A 114 -21.63 0.39 -3.30
N ASN A 115 -22.84 0.07 -3.78
CA ASN A 115 -23.94 1.03 -4.01
C ASN A 115 -24.72 1.29 -2.71
N CYS A 116 -23.99 1.58 -1.63
CA CYS A 116 -24.59 1.87 -0.34
C CYS A 116 -25.04 3.35 -0.25
N THR A 117 -26.00 3.65 0.61
CA THR A 117 -26.46 5.02 0.90
C THR A 117 -25.90 5.56 2.23
N GLY A 118 -25.07 4.78 2.92
CA GLY A 118 -24.51 5.15 4.21
C GLY A 118 -23.38 6.18 4.11
N LYS A 119 -23.07 6.79 5.24
CA LYS A 119 -21.96 7.73 5.37
C LYS A 119 -20.62 7.01 5.34
N ILE A 120 -19.62 7.62 4.71
CA ILE A 120 -18.26 7.14 4.62
C ILE A 120 -17.35 8.05 5.45
N GLY A 121 -16.62 7.48 6.40
CA GLY A 121 -15.70 8.25 7.24
C GLY A 121 -14.25 8.19 6.73
N CYS A 122 -13.54 9.30 6.88
CA CYS A 122 -12.09 9.32 6.70
C CYS A 122 -11.44 10.38 7.58
N GLN A 123 -10.15 10.18 7.89
CA GLN A 123 -9.37 11.18 8.63
C GLN A 123 -8.93 12.30 7.70
N GLY A 124 -8.97 13.54 8.20
CA GLY A 124 -8.48 14.72 7.51
C GLY A 124 -9.58 15.74 7.22
N THR A 125 -9.50 16.35 6.06
CA THR A 125 -10.42 17.41 5.60
C THR A 125 -10.69 17.27 4.10
N SER A 126 -11.61 18.05 3.57
CA SER A 126 -11.84 18.08 2.12
C SER A 126 -10.56 18.43 1.34
N GLY A 127 -10.31 17.71 0.25
CA GLY A 127 -9.09 17.77 -0.53
C GLY A 127 -7.96 16.85 -0.03
N SER A 128 -8.17 16.08 1.04
CA SER A 128 -7.17 15.13 1.54
C SER A 128 -7.04 13.87 0.65
N ASN A 129 -5.90 13.20 0.75
CA ASN A 129 -5.70 11.91 0.05
C ASN A 129 -6.67 10.82 0.55
N SER A 130 -7.11 10.90 1.81
CA SER A 130 -8.13 9.99 2.36
C SER A 130 -9.49 10.20 1.71
N GLU A 131 -9.88 11.45 1.45
CA GLU A 131 -11.08 11.74 0.66
C GLU A 131 -10.95 11.22 -0.77
N ALA A 132 -9.81 11.43 -1.42
CA ALA A 132 -9.57 10.91 -2.76
C ALA A 132 -9.73 9.38 -2.81
N ALA A 133 -9.25 8.66 -1.80
CA ALA A 133 -9.45 7.22 -1.65
C ALA A 133 -10.93 6.86 -1.43
N ALA A 134 -11.64 7.61 -0.58
CA ALA A 134 -13.07 7.44 -0.34
C ALA A 134 -13.87 7.64 -1.63
N ARG A 135 -13.64 8.71 -2.37
CA ARG A 135 -14.32 9.02 -3.64
C ARG A 135 -14.05 8.00 -4.73
N LYS A 136 -12.88 7.38 -4.72
CA LYS A 136 -12.55 6.32 -5.68
C LYS A 136 -13.37 5.04 -5.46
N LEU A 137 -13.80 4.79 -4.22
CA LEU A 137 -14.66 3.64 -3.86
C LEU A 137 -16.16 4.02 -3.82
N PHE A 138 -16.46 5.26 -3.41
CA PHE A 138 -17.81 5.75 -3.10
C PHE A 138 -17.98 7.17 -3.67
N SER A 139 -18.27 7.28 -4.96
CA SER A 139 -18.32 8.59 -5.67
C SER A 139 -19.41 9.53 -5.14
N GLU A 140 -20.59 8.99 -4.79
CA GLU A 140 -21.80 9.76 -4.49
C GLU A 140 -22.13 9.85 -3.00
N ASN A 141 -21.41 9.11 -2.15
CA ASN A 141 -21.74 9.07 -0.72
C ASN A 141 -21.33 10.35 0.01
N GLU A 142 -22.04 10.65 1.11
CA GLU A 142 -21.63 11.67 2.06
C GLU A 142 -20.32 11.27 2.75
N ILE A 143 -19.29 12.14 2.69
CA ILE A 143 -18.02 11.92 3.37
C ILE A 143 -18.03 12.69 4.70
N VAL A 144 -17.79 11.97 5.79
CA VAL A 144 -17.63 12.52 7.14
C VAL A 144 -16.13 12.57 7.47
N PHE A 145 -15.65 13.75 7.86
CA PHE A 145 -14.25 13.94 8.20
C PHE A 145 -14.03 13.87 9.71
N TYR A 146 -13.02 13.11 10.11
CA TYR A 146 -12.58 12.94 11.49
C TYR A 146 -11.20 13.55 11.70
N GLN A 147 -10.91 13.94 12.95
CA GLN A 147 -9.61 14.55 13.27
C GLN A 147 -8.50 13.50 13.37
N GLU A 148 -8.80 12.37 14.01
CA GLU A 148 -7.84 11.29 14.23
C GLU A 148 -8.30 10.00 13.55
N PHE A 149 -7.37 9.10 13.26
CA PHE A 149 -7.70 7.78 12.70
C PHE A 149 -8.57 6.98 13.66
N GLU A 150 -8.31 7.06 14.95
CA GLU A 150 -9.06 6.34 15.97
C GLU A 150 -10.54 6.67 15.95
N ASP A 151 -10.91 7.94 15.73
CA ASP A 151 -12.30 8.37 15.64
C ASP A 151 -13.05 7.67 14.49
N VAL A 152 -12.35 7.38 13.38
CA VAL A 152 -12.94 6.65 12.24
C VAL A 152 -13.22 5.20 12.62
N PHE A 153 -12.29 4.53 13.31
CA PHE A 153 -12.48 3.16 13.78
C PHE A 153 -13.65 3.07 14.75
N GLU A 154 -13.71 3.98 15.70
CA GLU A 154 -14.77 4.06 16.70
C GLU A 154 -16.15 4.27 16.05
N ALA A 155 -16.25 5.18 15.07
CA ALA A 155 -17.48 5.47 14.36
C ALA A 155 -17.97 4.28 13.52
N VAL A 156 -17.06 3.50 12.91
CA VAL A 156 -17.41 2.25 12.20
C VAL A 156 -17.91 1.20 13.19
N GLU A 157 -17.19 0.96 14.29
CA GLU A 157 -17.58 -0.03 15.30
C GLU A 157 -18.95 0.28 15.92
N LYS A 158 -19.24 1.56 16.21
CA LYS A 158 -20.54 2.02 16.70
C LYS A 158 -21.64 1.94 15.65
N GLY A 159 -21.30 2.00 14.36
CA GLY A 159 -22.23 2.04 13.24
C GLY A 159 -22.73 3.46 12.90
N ASP A 160 -22.03 4.50 13.36
CA ASP A 160 -22.32 5.91 13.04
C ASP A 160 -22.01 6.20 11.56
N ILE A 161 -21.05 5.46 10.98
CA ILE A 161 -20.70 5.43 9.57
C ILE A 161 -20.68 4.00 9.07
N GLN A 162 -21.01 3.80 7.80
CA GLN A 162 -21.05 2.45 7.21
C GLN A 162 -19.67 1.93 6.89
N PHE A 163 -18.80 2.78 6.37
CA PHE A 163 -17.41 2.43 6.01
C PHE A 163 -16.43 3.49 6.48
N GLY A 164 -15.23 3.04 6.86
CA GLY A 164 -14.09 3.90 7.17
C GLY A 164 -12.95 3.72 6.17
N ILE A 165 -12.31 4.80 5.74
CA ILE A 165 -11.18 4.76 4.81
C ILE A 165 -9.90 5.12 5.55
N ILE A 166 -8.97 4.16 5.62
CA ILE A 166 -7.78 4.19 6.46
C ILE A 166 -6.53 3.93 5.62
N PRO A 167 -5.50 4.81 5.63
CA PRO A 167 -4.21 4.54 4.99
C PRO A 167 -3.43 3.49 5.80
N ILE A 168 -2.85 2.49 5.12
CA ILE A 168 -2.05 1.46 5.79
C ILE A 168 -0.59 1.45 5.36
N HIS A 169 -0.30 1.86 4.14
CA HIS A 169 1.05 1.83 3.61
C HIS A 169 1.25 2.89 2.52
N ASN A 170 2.41 3.56 2.55
CA ASN A 170 2.84 4.44 1.47
C ASN A 170 4.16 3.91 0.89
N SER A 171 4.30 3.88 -0.44
CA SER A 171 5.47 3.30 -1.13
C SER A 171 6.80 3.98 -0.81
N THR A 172 6.77 5.23 -0.35
CA THR A 172 7.98 6.01 0.00
C THR A 172 8.19 6.21 1.49
N ALA A 173 7.12 6.17 2.30
CA ALA A 173 7.17 6.39 3.75
C ALA A 173 7.00 5.10 4.57
N GLY A 174 6.58 4.00 3.92
CA GLY A 174 6.36 2.72 4.60
C GLY A 174 4.98 2.60 5.26
N SER A 175 4.89 1.72 6.23
CA SER A 175 3.65 1.39 6.93
C SER A 175 3.20 2.47 7.90
N VAL A 176 1.88 2.70 7.98
CA VAL A 176 1.24 3.56 8.99
C VAL A 176 0.97 2.71 10.22
N THR A 177 1.99 2.50 11.06
CA THR A 177 1.98 1.54 12.18
C THR A 177 0.81 1.75 13.12
N GLN A 178 0.47 3.01 13.44
CA GLN A 178 -0.67 3.34 14.29
C GLN A 178 -1.97 2.67 13.83
N ASN A 179 -2.21 2.60 12.53
CA ASN A 179 -3.47 2.04 12.01
C ASN A 179 -3.52 0.52 12.12
N TYR A 180 -2.38 -0.17 12.12
CA TYR A 180 -2.31 -1.60 12.42
C TYR A 180 -2.65 -1.88 13.89
N ASP A 181 -2.22 -1.02 14.81
CA ASP A 181 -2.56 -1.16 16.23
C ASP A 181 -4.06 -0.89 16.46
N LEU A 182 -4.64 0.08 15.77
CA LEU A 182 -6.08 0.34 15.82
C LEU A 182 -6.89 -0.83 15.24
N MET A 183 -6.46 -1.45 14.14
CA MET A 183 -7.11 -2.66 13.61
C MET A 183 -7.12 -3.83 14.61
N ARG A 184 -6.16 -3.88 15.52
CA ARG A 184 -6.14 -4.91 16.59
C ARG A 184 -7.02 -4.54 17.78
N LYS A 185 -7.24 -3.23 17.99
CA LYS A 185 -8.01 -2.70 19.12
C LYS A 185 -9.52 -2.75 18.87
N TYR A 186 -9.95 -2.42 17.65
CA TYR A 186 -11.36 -2.31 17.28
C TYR A 186 -11.86 -3.56 16.55
N ASN A 187 -13.14 -3.90 16.75
CA ASN A 187 -13.77 -5.05 16.10
C ASN A 187 -14.35 -4.63 14.74
N VAL A 188 -13.47 -4.52 13.76
CA VAL A 188 -13.80 -4.13 12.38
C VAL A 188 -13.17 -5.09 11.38
N PHE A 189 -13.73 -5.15 10.17
CA PHE A 189 -13.26 -6.00 9.09
C PHE A 189 -12.77 -5.16 7.92
N ILE A 190 -11.80 -5.67 7.17
CA ILE A 190 -11.39 -5.07 5.90
C ILE A 190 -12.33 -5.57 4.80
N ALA A 191 -13.12 -4.67 4.24
CA ALA A 191 -14.06 -4.98 3.17
C ALA A 191 -13.41 -4.86 1.78
N LYS A 192 -12.53 -3.88 1.58
CA LYS A 192 -11.86 -3.64 0.29
C LYS A 192 -10.55 -2.88 0.48
N THR A 193 -9.69 -2.93 -0.53
CA THR A 193 -8.48 -2.09 -0.59
C THR A 193 -8.52 -1.18 -1.82
N VAL A 194 -7.90 -0.02 -1.72
CA VAL A 194 -7.74 0.91 -2.84
C VAL A 194 -6.35 1.51 -2.84
N LYS A 195 -5.75 1.62 -4.02
CA LYS A 195 -4.46 2.25 -4.24
C LYS A 195 -4.68 3.63 -4.87
N VAL A 196 -4.11 4.66 -4.25
CA VAL A 196 -4.18 6.05 -4.72
C VAL A 196 -2.77 6.53 -5.01
N GLU A 197 -2.57 7.07 -6.20
CA GLU A 197 -1.34 7.75 -6.56
C GLU A 197 -1.30 9.11 -5.87
N ILE A 198 -0.19 9.38 -5.19
CA ILE A 198 0.04 10.64 -4.49
C ILE A 198 0.94 11.51 -5.37
N THR A 199 0.35 12.49 -6.00
CA THR A 199 1.05 13.50 -6.77
C THR A 199 1.13 14.79 -5.96
N ASN A 200 2.33 15.32 -5.80
CA ASN A 200 2.53 16.60 -5.12
C ASN A 200 2.80 17.68 -6.17
N CYS A 201 2.09 18.79 -6.09
CA CYS A 201 2.31 19.99 -6.89
C CYS A 201 2.58 21.20 -5.98
N LEU A 202 3.24 22.21 -6.51
CA LEU A 202 3.29 23.55 -5.91
C LEU A 202 2.08 24.32 -6.38
N ALA A 203 1.17 24.61 -5.47
CA ALA A 203 -0.02 25.42 -5.70
C ALA A 203 0.08 26.76 -4.97
N VAL A 204 -0.39 27.82 -5.60
CA VAL A 204 -0.35 29.18 -5.08
C VAL A 204 -1.71 29.84 -5.25
N LYS A 205 -1.96 30.94 -4.54
CA LYS A 205 -3.11 31.78 -4.81
C LYS A 205 -3.06 32.32 -6.22
N LYS A 206 -4.18 32.32 -6.94
CA LYS A 206 -4.25 32.82 -8.32
C LYS A 206 -3.69 34.24 -8.44
N GLY A 207 -2.80 34.42 -9.43
CA GLY A 207 -2.12 35.68 -9.66
C GLY A 207 -0.83 35.87 -8.85
N SER A 208 -0.42 34.89 -8.04
CA SER A 208 0.92 34.88 -7.44
C SER A 208 1.98 34.63 -8.50
N LYS A 209 3.15 35.25 -8.32
CA LYS A 209 4.32 34.98 -9.18
C LYS A 209 5.33 34.13 -8.40
N ILE A 210 5.94 33.17 -9.03
CA ILE A 210 6.87 32.23 -8.40
C ILE A 210 8.04 32.97 -7.73
N GLU A 211 8.50 34.10 -8.31
CA GLU A 211 9.59 34.90 -7.78
C GLU A 211 9.27 35.57 -6.44
N ASN A 212 7.99 35.73 -6.11
CA ASN A 212 7.52 36.32 -4.85
C ASN A 212 7.35 35.29 -3.73
N ILE A 213 7.33 33.99 -4.07
CA ILE A 213 7.11 32.94 -3.09
C ILE A 213 8.32 32.79 -2.19
N LYS A 214 8.10 32.90 -0.89
CA LYS A 214 9.12 32.74 0.17
C LYS A 214 8.91 31.50 0.98
N LYS A 215 7.65 31.19 1.32
CA LYS A 215 7.25 30.11 2.24
C LYS A 215 6.37 29.11 1.53
N VAL A 216 6.63 27.82 1.80
CA VAL A 216 5.83 26.72 1.24
C VAL A 216 5.34 25.84 2.38
N TYR A 217 4.02 25.79 2.50
CA TYR A 217 3.31 25.08 3.56
C TYR A 217 2.93 23.67 3.12
N SER A 218 3.10 22.68 3.99
CA SER A 218 2.54 21.34 3.81
C SER A 218 2.70 20.47 5.04
N HIS A 219 2.17 19.24 4.99
CA HIS A 219 2.45 18.21 5.98
C HIS A 219 3.95 17.85 5.98
N PRO A 220 4.59 17.58 7.14
CA PRO A 220 6.02 17.26 7.23
C PRO A 220 6.48 16.19 6.25
N GLN A 221 5.68 15.13 6.07
CA GLN A 221 5.99 14.06 5.12
C GLN A 221 6.02 14.54 3.66
N ALA A 222 5.09 15.40 3.25
CA ALA A 222 5.05 15.94 1.89
C ALA A 222 6.24 16.90 1.65
N LEU A 223 6.58 17.72 2.63
CA LEU A 223 7.79 18.58 2.58
C LEU A 223 9.06 17.74 2.42
N LYS A 224 9.19 16.64 3.17
CA LYS A 224 10.31 15.70 3.03
C LYS A 224 10.34 15.03 1.66
N GLN A 225 9.19 14.62 1.13
CA GLN A 225 9.07 14.01 -0.20
C GLN A 225 9.39 14.98 -1.34
N CYS A 226 9.29 16.29 -1.11
CA CYS A 226 9.59 17.35 -2.09
C CYS A 226 10.86 18.15 -1.74
N SER A 227 11.71 17.63 -0.85
CA SER A 227 12.89 18.35 -0.34
C SER A 227 13.90 18.73 -1.40
N GLY A 228 14.02 17.96 -2.50
CA GLY A 228 14.88 18.28 -3.64
C GLY A 228 14.40 19.53 -4.35
N PHE A 229 13.11 19.63 -4.62
CA PHE A 229 12.48 20.79 -5.22
C PHE A 229 12.61 22.03 -4.33
N LEU A 230 12.27 21.91 -3.04
CA LEU A 230 12.36 23.00 -2.07
C LEU A 230 13.79 23.58 -1.96
N LYS A 231 14.81 22.72 -1.89
CA LYS A 231 16.22 23.14 -1.86
C LYS A 231 16.64 23.88 -3.12
N LYS A 232 16.23 23.38 -4.31
CA LYS A 232 16.55 23.99 -5.60
C LYS A 232 15.91 25.38 -5.76
N SER A 233 14.69 25.53 -5.26
CA SER A 233 13.92 26.78 -5.36
C SER A 233 14.22 27.79 -4.27
N GLY A 234 14.89 27.39 -3.19
CA GLY A 234 15.23 28.27 -2.06
C GLY A 234 14.03 28.64 -1.18
N PHE A 235 12.91 27.93 -1.29
CA PHE A 235 11.71 28.18 -0.48
C PHE A 235 11.88 27.68 0.96
N GLU A 236 11.37 28.45 1.92
CA GLU A 236 11.31 28.08 3.34
C GLU A 236 10.14 27.10 3.57
N PRO A 237 10.39 25.84 3.97
CA PRO A 237 9.34 24.89 4.28
C PRO A 237 8.69 25.22 5.64
N VAL A 238 7.36 25.22 5.68
CA VAL A 238 6.58 25.45 6.91
C VAL A 238 5.61 24.29 7.11
N GLU A 239 5.65 23.69 8.30
CA GLU A 239 4.83 22.53 8.62
C GLU A 239 3.37 22.91 8.87
N SER A 240 2.46 22.05 8.41
CA SER A 240 1.02 22.13 8.61
C SER A 240 0.46 20.77 9.01
N LYS A 241 -0.70 20.73 9.66
CA LYS A 241 -1.35 19.51 10.13
C LYS A 241 -1.59 18.49 8.99
N ASN A 242 -1.99 18.94 7.81
CA ASN A 242 -2.10 18.14 6.60
C ASN A 242 -1.96 19.02 5.34
N THR A 243 -1.84 18.39 4.16
CA THR A 243 -1.67 19.09 2.88
C THR A 243 -2.88 19.93 2.49
N ALA A 244 -4.09 19.49 2.79
CA ALA A 244 -5.31 20.21 2.46
C ALA A 244 -5.50 21.45 3.36
N THR A 245 -5.19 21.36 4.65
CA THR A 245 -5.17 22.52 5.55
C THR A 245 -4.14 23.54 5.11
N ALA A 246 -2.98 23.12 4.63
CA ALA A 246 -1.96 24.01 4.08
C ALA A 246 -2.46 24.72 2.82
N ALA A 247 -3.09 23.99 1.90
CA ALA A 247 -3.66 24.56 0.69
C ALA A 247 -4.76 25.59 0.99
N LYS A 248 -5.68 25.27 1.91
CA LYS A 248 -6.71 26.20 2.37
C LYS A 248 -6.09 27.47 2.94
N TYR A 249 -5.13 27.34 3.85
CA TYR A 249 -4.43 28.49 4.44
C TYR A 249 -3.80 29.37 3.38
N VAL A 250 -3.07 28.79 2.41
CA VAL A 250 -2.41 29.55 1.35
C VAL A 250 -3.42 30.24 0.42
N SER A 251 -4.53 29.60 0.10
CA SER A 251 -5.59 30.21 -0.74
C SER A 251 -6.19 31.50 -0.11
N GLU A 252 -6.21 31.57 1.22
CA GLU A 252 -6.70 32.71 2.01
C GLU A 252 -5.59 33.73 2.38
N SER A 253 -4.31 33.35 2.17
CA SER A 253 -3.12 34.14 2.56
C SER A 253 -2.70 35.16 1.48
N GLY A 254 -1.54 35.82 1.70
CA GLY A 254 -0.89 36.71 0.74
C GLY A 254 -0.31 36.00 -0.49
N PHE A 255 0.23 36.80 -1.42
CA PHE A 255 0.81 36.30 -2.69
C PHE A 255 2.27 35.81 -2.57
N ASP A 256 2.81 35.71 -1.36
CA ASP A 256 4.18 35.30 -1.07
C ASP A 256 4.28 33.87 -0.50
N CYS A 257 3.16 33.14 -0.50
CA CYS A 257 3.04 31.78 0.03
C CYS A 257 2.65 30.77 -1.03
N GLY A 258 3.22 29.55 -0.95
CA GLY A 258 2.81 28.38 -1.71
C GLY A 258 2.41 27.23 -0.82
N ALA A 259 1.69 26.26 -1.36
CA ALA A 259 1.35 25.00 -0.69
C ALA A 259 1.81 23.81 -1.55
N ILE A 260 2.33 22.78 -0.90
CA ILE A 260 2.50 21.46 -1.52
C ILE A 260 1.25 20.64 -1.20
N CYS A 261 0.50 20.29 -2.25
CA CYS A 261 -0.74 19.52 -2.14
C CYS A 261 -0.98 18.69 -3.41
N SER A 262 -2.09 17.95 -3.46
CA SER A 262 -2.53 17.27 -4.69
C SER A 262 -3.16 18.26 -5.67
N GLU A 263 -3.18 17.92 -6.96
CA GLU A 263 -3.86 18.74 -7.98
C GLU A 263 -5.36 18.89 -7.70
N SER A 264 -6.01 17.82 -7.20
CA SER A 264 -7.43 17.87 -6.81
C SER A 264 -7.66 18.83 -5.65
N CYS A 265 -6.75 18.86 -4.68
CA CYS A 265 -6.78 19.80 -3.57
C CYS A 265 -6.58 21.25 -4.04
N ALA A 266 -5.63 21.51 -4.93
CA ALA A 266 -5.41 22.82 -5.50
C ALA A 266 -6.67 23.33 -6.24
N LYS A 267 -7.30 22.46 -7.05
CA LYS A 267 -8.56 22.80 -7.74
C LYS A 267 -9.69 23.10 -6.77
N LEU A 268 -9.82 22.32 -5.67
CA LEU A 268 -10.86 22.52 -4.65
C LEU A 268 -10.79 23.90 -4.02
N TYR A 269 -9.59 24.40 -3.75
CA TYR A 269 -9.36 25.72 -3.13
C TYR A 269 -9.09 26.84 -4.15
N ASP A 270 -9.45 26.62 -5.43
CA ASP A 270 -9.32 27.60 -6.53
C ASP A 270 -7.89 28.18 -6.65
N MET A 271 -6.88 27.34 -6.45
CA MET A 271 -5.46 27.72 -6.53
C MET A 271 -4.90 27.47 -7.92
N GLU A 272 -3.82 28.19 -8.26
CA GLU A 272 -3.03 28.00 -9.46
C GLU A 272 -1.88 27.03 -9.20
N ILE A 273 -1.70 26.04 -10.10
CA ILE A 273 -0.60 25.08 -10.01
C ILE A 273 0.57 25.66 -10.81
N ILE A 274 1.67 25.93 -10.13
CA ILE A 274 2.90 26.47 -10.74
C ILE A 274 3.79 25.35 -11.25
N GLU A 275 3.92 24.26 -10.48
CA GLU A 275 4.77 23.13 -10.82
C GLU A 275 4.10 21.83 -10.39
N SER A 276 4.08 20.84 -11.26
CA SER A 276 3.52 19.51 -11.01
C SER A 276 4.62 18.47 -10.79
N ASN A 277 4.29 17.36 -10.13
CA ASN A 277 5.18 16.21 -9.96
C ASN A 277 6.53 16.56 -9.28
N ILE A 278 6.48 17.38 -8.23
CA ILE A 278 7.67 17.89 -7.51
C ILE A 278 8.24 16.92 -6.47
N SER A 279 7.71 15.70 -6.38
CA SER A 279 8.18 14.67 -5.47
C SER A 279 9.56 14.13 -5.87
N ASN A 280 10.42 13.82 -4.88
CA ASN A 280 11.75 13.22 -5.08
C ASN A 280 11.69 11.84 -5.74
N VAL A 281 10.61 11.10 -5.52
CA VAL A 281 10.39 9.73 -6.03
C VAL A 281 9.01 9.65 -6.68
N ILE A 282 8.98 9.19 -7.92
CA ILE A 282 7.76 8.98 -8.71
C ILE A 282 7.89 7.59 -9.36
N PRO A 283 6.83 6.74 -9.34
CA PRO A 283 5.51 7.00 -8.74
C PRO A 283 5.48 6.83 -7.22
N ASN A 284 4.61 7.57 -6.54
CA ASN A 284 4.34 7.46 -5.12
C ASN A 284 2.88 7.01 -4.91
N PHE A 285 2.67 5.94 -4.16
CA PHE A 285 1.33 5.40 -3.94
C PHE A 285 1.05 5.21 -2.46
N THR A 286 -0.19 5.47 -2.07
CA THR A 286 -0.71 5.07 -0.77
C THR A 286 -1.78 4.00 -0.95
N ARG A 287 -1.66 2.92 -0.19
CA ARG A 287 -2.70 1.89 -0.07
C ARG A 287 -3.58 2.24 1.11
N PHE A 288 -4.88 2.30 0.83
CA PHE A 288 -5.92 2.47 1.82
C PHE A 288 -6.72 1.18 1.95
N ILE A 289 -7.26 0.93 3.14
CA ILE A 289 -8.27 -0.08 3.40
C ILE A 289 -9.61 0.59 3.64
N CYS A 290 -10.66 -0.08 3.20
CA CYS A 290 -12.04 0.21 3.54
C CYS A 290 -12.42 -0.73 4.68
N ILE A 291 -12.70 -0.19 5.86
CA ILE A 291 -13.15 -0.96 7.02
C ILE A 291 -14.64 -0.88 7.21
N SER A 292 -15.23 -1.96 7.71
CA SER A 292 -16.66 -2.08 8.02
C SER A 292 -16.87 -2.80 9.35
N LYS A 293 -18.03 -2.58 9.98
CA LYS A 293 -18.46 -3.32 11.16
C LYS A 293 -18.78 -4.77 10.85
N ASP A 294 -19.38 -5.02 9.69
CA ASP A 294 -19.75 -6.34 9.23
C ASP A 294 -18.66 -6.94 8.35
N PHE A 295 -18.55 -8.27 8.38
CA PHE A 295 -17.64 -9.00 7.50
C PHE A 295 -18.22 -9.06 6.10
N LEU A 296 -17.77 -8.17 5.22
CA LEU A 296 -18.25 -8.01 3.86
C LEU A 296 -17.18 -8.47 2.87
N ILE A 297 -17.58 -9.27 1.88
CA ILE A 297 -16.69 -9.75 0.79
C ILE A 297 -17.31 -9.42 -0.54
N SER A 298 -16.52 -8.86 -1.46
CA SER A 298 -16.91 -8.67 -2.86
C SER A 298 -16.69 -9.95 -3.67
N ASP A 299 -17.50 -10.17 -4.70
CA ASP A 299 -17.39 -11.35 -5.60
C ASP A 299 -16.03 -11.41 -6.32
N ASP A 300 -15.35 -10.27 -6.48
CA ASP A 300 -14.01 -10.14 -7.08
C ASP A 300 -12.87 -10.18 -6.06
N ALA A 301 -13.14 -10.53 -4.80
CA ALA A 301 -12.11 -10.62 -3.78
C ALA A 301 -11.10 -11.72 -4.11
N ASN A 302 -9.84 -11.34 -4.27
CA ASN A 302 -8.73 -12.24 -4.60
C ASN A 302 -7.65 -12.28 -3.49
N THR A 303 -7.91 -11.61 -2.38
CA THR A 303 -7.03 -11.56 -1.21
C THR A 303 -7.89 -11.76 0.04
N ILE A 304 -7.48 -12.70 0.89
CA ILE A 304 -8.13 -13.02 2.17
C ILE A 304 -7.19 -12.59 3.30
#